data_57762cc2696535157d4c193efa234d44
#
_entry.id   57762cc2696535157d4c193efa234d44
#
_cell.length_a   1.000
_cell.length_b   1.000
_cell.length_c   1.000
_cell.angle_alpha   90.00
_cell.angle_beta   90.00
_cell.angle_gamma   90.00
#
_symmetry.space_group_name_H-M   'P 1'
#
loop_
_entity.id
_entity.type
_entity.pdbx_description
1 polymer ?
#
loop_
_entity_poly.entity_id
_entity_poly.type
_entity_poly.pdbx_seq_one_letter_code
_entity_poly.pdbx_strand_id
1 'polypeptide(L)'
;MNLITEILENKDIDSSLFKFENDIKSTVDQDIEDKDDMSSICERILDFLENDKETGLKFGVKLLDDVIGGLFKGELTTIAARSGVGKTALALQIMLNCASQGKKVLFISREMSNEQIVMRNISKKTGISAKSLKYKNLKEIDWKNIIDVMHEFSKDNLIYINDRISTISQLKRRIRQVKPDLVIVDYLQLLTVEQNLQNREREVATLSRELKNITLDFHIPVIQLSQLNDEMKDLRPWGERPMRDSKAIFHDSNNVVYIHEPVLSDFEEAVIKIKRDKKSVLKAREEGIKIVDLIVAKCRDGETKFRHYCYNGPRLHFQHIDY
;
A
#
# COMPACT_ATOMS: atom_id res chain seq x y z
N MET A 1 22.31 -32.90 -16.82
CA MET A 1 23.45 -33.20 -15.93
C MET A 1 23.38 -32.14 -14.82
N ASN A 2 23.49 -32.54 -13.55
CA ASN A 2 23.12 -31.63 -12.44
C ASN A 2 24.34 -30.75 -12.12
N LEU A 3 24.19 -29.44 -12.00
CA LEU A 3 25.23 -28.42 -11.72
C LEU A 3 26.13 -28.83 -10.54
N ILE A 4 25.54 -29.50 -9.53
CA ILE A 4 26.25 -30.04 -8.35
C ILE A 4 27.27 -31.12 -8.77
N THR A 5 26.97 -31.94 -9.77
CA THR A 5 27.88 -33.00 -10.28
C THR A 5 29.05 -32.35 -11.04
N GLU A 6 28.79 -31.30 -11.80
CA GLU A 6 29.82 -30.53 -12.54
C GLU A 6 30.80 -29.79 -11.60
N ILE A 7 30.28 -29.20 -10.50
CA ILE A 7 31.10 -28.57 -9.47
C ILE A 7 31.97 -29.59 -8.69
N LEU A 8 31.46 -30.78 -8.47
CA LEU A 8 32.19 -31.86 -7.75
C LEU A 8 33.22 -32.55 -8.63
N GLU A 9 33.06 -32.59 -9.95
CA GLU A 9 33.96 -33.20 -10.91
C GLU A 9 35.04 -32.25 -11.44
N ASN A 10 34.85 -30.96 -11.39
CA ASN A 10 35.76 -29.94 -11.91
C ASN A 10 36.63 -29.35 -10.80
N LYS A 11 37.97 -29.44 -10.98
CA LYS A 11 38.95 -28.87 -10.04
C LYS A 11 39.02 -27.33 -10.05
N ASP A 12 38.26 -26.64 -10.93
CA ASP A 12 38.23 -25.22 -11.07
C ASP A 12 36.82 -24.67 -10.75
N ILE A 13 36.58 -24.47 -9.46
CA ILE A 13 35.32 -23.97 -8.90
C ILE A 13 35.05 -22.54 -9.40
N ASP A 14 36.10 -21.73 -9.58
CA ASP A 14 35.93 -20.33 -9.97
C ASP A 14 35.43 -20.18 -11.41
N SER A 15 35.88 -21.02 -12.34
CA SER A 15 35.39 -21.01 -13.72
C SER A 15 33.95 -21.53 -13.83
N SER A 16 33.57 -22.50 -12.99
CA SER A 16 32.19 -23.03 -12.94
C SER A 16 31.22 -22.01 -12.32
N LEU A 17 31.64 -21.27 -11.30
CA LEU A 17 30.87 -20.16 -10.71
C LEU A 17 30.70 -19.01 -11.70
N PHE A 18 31.79 -18.62 -12.39
CA PHE A 18 31.73 -17.55 -13.40
C PHE A 18 30.80 -17.91 -14.58
N LYS A 19 30.83 -19.16 -15.02
CA LYS A 19 29.92 -19.67 -16.05
C LYS A 19 28.47 -19.66 -15.58
N PHE A 20 28.21 -20.07 -14.34
CA PHE A 20 26.89 -20.04 -13.74
C PHE A 20 26.35 -18.61 -13.54
N GLU A 21 27.21 -17.68 -13.09
CA GLU A 21 26.85 -16.24 -13.02
C GLU A 21 26.53 -15.66 -14.41
N ASN A 22 27.27 -16.04 -15.45
CA ASN A 22 26.99 -15.61 -16.81
C ASN A 22 25.73 -16.25 -17.38
N ASP A 23 25.46 -17.53 -17.09
CA ASP A 23 24.21 -18.20 -17.49
C ASP A 23 22.99 -17.59 -16.78
N ILE A 24 23.13 -17.23 -15.50
CA ILE A 24 22.09 -16.47 -14.77
C ILE A 24 21.91 -15.08 -15.40
N LYS A 25 23.00 -14.36 -15.66
CA LYS A 25 22.91 -13.06 -16.31
C LYS A 25 22.25 -13.15 -17.68
N SER A 26 22.68 -14.08 -18.53
CA SER A 26 22.08 -14.26 -19.86
C SER A 26 20.60 -14.66 -19.79
N THR A 27 20.17 -15.40 -18.77
CA THR A 27 18.76 -15.75 -18.55
C THR A 27 17.95 -14.57 -18.01
N VAL A 28 18.58 -13.71 -17.22
CA VAL A 28 17.97 -12.47 -16.71
C VAL A 28 17.93 -11.40 -17.80
N ASP A 29 18.98 -11.31 -18.64
CA ASP A 29 19.06 -10.34 -19.74
C ASP A 29 18.19 -10.74 -20.96
N GLN A 30 17.78 -12.00 -21.09
CA GLN A 30 16.82 -12.42 -22.13
C GLN A 30 15.38 -11.86 -21.94
N ASP A 31 15.05 -11.36 -20.75
CA ASP A 31 13.78 -10.66 -20.51
C ASP A 31 13.82 -9.16 -20.88
N ILE A 32 14.97 -8.65 -21.33
CA ILE A 32 15.14 -7.28 -21.83
C ILE A 32 15.24 -7.32 -23.37
N GLU A 33 14.18 -7.78 -24.04
CA GLU A 33 13.94 -7.36 -25.42
C GLU A 33 13.42 -5.92 -25.39
N ASP A 34 14.36 -4.99 -25.28
CA ASP A 34 14.08 -3.57 -25.35
C ASP A 34 13.70 -3.17 -26.78
N LYS A 35 12.43 -3.15 -27.04
CA LYS A 35 11.84 -2.32 -28.10
C LYS A 35 11.58 -0.92 -27.57
N ASP A 36 12.63 -0.29 -27.04
CA ASP A 36 12.57 1.08 -26.54
C ASP A 36 12.95 2.12 -27.60
N ASP A 37 12.81 1.78 -28.88
CA ASP A 37 12.84 2.77 -29.93
C ASP A 37 11.58 3.66 -29.86
N MET A 38 11.74 4.90 -30.30
CA MET A 38 10.70 5.92 -30.23
C MET A 38 9.42 5.48 -30.96
N SER A 39 9.52 4.70 -32.04
CA SER A 39 8.37 4.19 -32.80
C SER A 39 7.50 3.24 -31.96
N SER A 40 8.15 2.26 -31.32
CA SER A 40 7.46 1.31 -30.42
C SER A 40 6.84 2.00 -29.18
N ILE A 41 7.51 3.05 -28.69
CA ILE A 41 6.95 3.87 -27.59
C ILE A 41 5.70 4.63 -28.07
N CYS A 42 5.75 5.24 -29.24
CA CYS A 42 4.61 5.96 -29.82
C CYS A 42 3.42 5.04 -30.09
N GLU A 43 3.66 3.83 -30.60
CA GLU A 43 2.59 2.83 -30.80
C GLU A 43 1.90 2.46 -29.49
N ARG A 44 2.69 2.20 -28.42
CA ARG A 44 2.13 1.90 -27.08
C ARG A 44 1.33 3.08 -26.51
N ILE A 45 1.77 4.31 -26.78
CA ILE A 45 1.05 5.52 -26.36
C ILE A 45 -0.27 5.66 -27.12
N LEU A 46 -0.26 5.42 -28.43
CA LEU A 46 -1.48 5.44 -29.25
C LEU A 46 -2.48 4.39 -28.77
N ASP A 47 -2.04 3.16 -28.59
CA ASP A 47 -2.87 2.09 -28.02
C ASP A 47 -3.46 2.47 -26.65
N PHE A 48 -2.67 3.10 -25.79
CA PHE A 48 -3.12 3.58 -24.49
C PHE A 48 -4.18 4.69 -24.62
N LEU A 49 -4.00 5.64 -25.55
CA LEU A 49 -4.93 6.75 -25.76
C LEU A 49 -6.23 6.32 -26.44
N GLU A 50 -6.18 5.31 -27.32
CA GLU A 50 -7.34 4.76 -28.00
C GLU A 50 -8.18 3.82 -27.11
N ASN A 51 -7.55 3.21 -26.12
CA ASN A 51 -8.21 2.32 -25.17
C ASN A 51 -8.78 3.07 -23.98
N ASP A 52 -10.02 3.52 -24.05
CA ASP A 52 -10.79 4.12 -22.93
C ASP A 52 -10.83 3.28 -21.64
N LYS A 53 -10.32 2.05 -21.67
CA LYS A 53 -10.38 1.07 -20.56
C LYS A 53 -9.17 1.05 -19.64
N GLU A 54 -8.04 1.67 -20.00
CA GLU A 54 -6.83 1.71 -19.15
C GLU A 54 -6.77 2.95 -18.25
N THR A 55 -7.87 3.27 -17.61
CA THR A 55 -7.83 4.21 -16.47
C THR A 55 -7.19 3.52 -15.27
N GLY A 56 -6.41 4.26 -14.47
CA GLY A 56 -5.79 3.74 -13.24
C GLY A 56 -6.82 3.06 -12.33
N LEU A 57 -6.39 2.07 -11.54
CA LEU A 57 -7.26 1.40 -10.57
C LEU A 57 -7.82 2.39 -9.57
N LYS A 58 -9.13 2.44 -9.38
CA LYS A 58 -9.73 3.37 -8.44
C LYS A 58 -9.40 2.98 -6.99
N PHE A 59 -9.01 3.99 -6.19
CA PHE A 59 -8.79 3.82 -4.75
C PHE A 59 -10.08 3.47 -4.00
N GLY A 60 -11.26 3.90 -4.51
CA GLY A 60 -12.53 3.87 -3.78
C GLY A 60 -12.56 4.87 -2.62
N VAL A 61 -11.78 5.91 -2.72
CA VAL A 61 -11.68 7.01 -1.76
C VAL A 61 -11.78 8.33 -2.54
N LYS A 62 -12.90 9.00 -2.40
CA LYS A 62 -13.28 10.14 -3.27
C LYS A 62 -12.17 11.16 -3.49
N LEU A 63 -11.47 11.60 -2.45
CA LEU A 63 -10.39 12.58 -2.61
C LEU A 63 -9.25 12.04 -3.48
N LEU A 64 -8.85 10.78 -3.26
CA LEU A 64 -7.74 10.17 -3.99
C LEU A 64 -8.12 9.95 -5.45
N ASP A 65 -9.34 9.51 -5.71
CA ASP A 65 -9.86 9.31 -7.07
C ASP A 65 -10.06 10.64 -7.80
N ASP A 66 -10.48 11.73 -7.10
CA ASP A 66 -10.67 13.07 -7.67
C ASP A 66 -9.34 13.77 -7.99
N VAL A 67 -8.29 13.57 -7.18
CA VAL A 67 -7.04 14.34 -7.25
C VAL A 67 -5.93 13.57 -7.94
N ILE A 68 -5.75 12.28 -7.61
CA ILE A 68 -4.69 11.42 -8.18
C ILE A 68 -5.22 10.73 -9.46
N GLY A 69 -6.54 10.52 -9.56
CA GLY A 69 -7.18 9.86 -10.70
C GLY A 69 -7.26 8.34 -10.57
N GLY A 70 -6.30 7.70 -9.92
CA GLY A 70 -6.21 6.26 -9.72
C GLY A 70 -4.79 5.79 -9.41
N LEU A 71 -4.64 4.49 -9.33
CA LEU A 71 -3.34 3.79 -9.18
C LEU A 71 -2.86 3.38 -10.57
N PHE A 72 -1.82 4.04 -11.07
CA PHE A 72 -1.26 3.80 -12.40
C PHE A 72 -0.07 2.86 -12.34
N LYS A 73 0.10 2.06 -13.38
CA LYS A 73 1.28 1.18 -13.57
C LYS A 73 2.57 2.02 -13.54
N GLY A 74 3.62 1.52 -12.91
CA GLY A 74 4.89 2.24 -12.79
C GLY A 74 4.90 3.31 -11.69
N GLU A 75 3.82 3.49 -10.94
CA GLU A 75 3.74 4.50 -9.89
C GLU A 75 3.85 3.93 -8.48
N LEU A 76 4.59 4.67 -7.64
CA LEU A 76 4.69 4.45 -6.21
C LEU A 76 3.84 5.49 -5.47
N THR A 77 2.86 5.01 -4.70
CA THR A 77 2.04 5.85 -3.82
C THR A 77 2.42 5.58 -2.36
N THR A 78 2.77 6.61 -1.63
CA THR A 78 3.00 6.51 -0.17
C THR A 78 1.77 6.98 0.60
N ILE A 79 1.29 6.13 1.52
CA ILE A 79 0.29 6.52 2.52
C ILE A 79 0.99 6.56 3.87
N ALA A 80 1.05 7.74 4.49
CA ALA A 80 1.74 7.89 5.76
C ALA A 80 0.83 8.50 6.84
N ALA A 81 0.99 7.97 8.05
CA ALA A 81 0.24 8.42 9.22
C ALA A 81 1.01 8.16 10.50
N ARG A 82 0.63 8.83 11.58
CA ARG A 82 1.05 8.45 12.92
C ARG A 82 0.40 7.15 13.36
N SER A 83 0.94 6.53 14.38
CA SER A 83 0.37 5.31 14.95
C SER A 83 -1.09 5.53 15.39
N GLY A 84 -1.96 4.55 15.09
CA GLY A 84 -3.36 4.56 15.53
C GLY A 84 -4.32 5.49 14.75
N VAL A 85 -3.84 6.23 13.74
CA VAL A 85 -4.69 7.17 12.95
C VAL A 85 -5.44 6.46 11.81
N GLY A 86 -5.13 5.19 11.52
CA GLY A 86 -5.90 4.39 10.55
C GLY A 86 -5.18 4.08 9.24
N LYS A 87 -3.84 4.17 9.17
CA LYS A 87 -3.03 3.87 7.97
C LYS A 87 -3.39 2.52 7.34
N THR A 88 -3.26 1.43 8.11
CA THR A 88 -3.62 0.08 7.68
C THR A 88 -5.10 -0.04 7.30
N ALA A 89 -6.01 0.64 8.03
CA ALA A 89 -7.43 0.61 7.72
C ALA A 89 -7.76 1.23 6.35
N LEU A 90 -7.07 2.33 5.97
CA LEU A 90 -7.20 2.92 4.64
C LEU A 90 -6.65 1.98 3.56
N ALA A 91 -5.48 1.39 3.79
CA ALA A 91 -4.88 0.43 2.87
C ALA A 91 -5.78 -0.80 2.64
N LEU A 92 -6.39 -1.36 3.69
CA LEU A 92 -7.36 -2.44 3.58
C LEU A 92 -8.63 -2.00 2.83
N GLN A 93 -9.06 -0.75 2.98
CA GLN A 93 -10.19 -0.20 2.21
C GLN A 93 -9.88 -0.16 0.72
N ILE A 94 -8.70 0.31 0.35
CA ILE A 94 -8.24 0.35 -1.03
C ILE A 94 -8.10 -1.08 -1.59
N MET A 95 -7.50 -2.00 -0.84
CA MET A 95 -7.37 -3.41 -1.21
C MET A 95 -8.72 -4.04 -1.56
N LEU A 96 -9.72 -3.90 -0.68
CA LEU A 96 -11.06 -4.44 -0.92
C LEU A 96 -11.76 -3.79 -2.12
N ASN A 97 -11.56 -2.48 -2.31
CA ASN A 97 -12.10 -1.78 -3.45
C ASN A 97 -11.47 -2.25 -4.77
N CYS A 98 -10.15 -2.45 -4.82
CA CYS A 98 -9.48 -3.00 -6.01
C CYS A 98 -9.91 -4.44 -6.30
N ALA A 99 -10.06 -5.28 -5.27
CA ALA A 99 -10.59 -6.63 -5.42
C ALA A 99 -12.02 -6.64 -5.96
N SER A 100 -12.88 -5.71 -5.53
CA SER A 100 -14.26 -5.59 -6.07
C SER A 100 -14.30 -5.15 -7.54
N GLN A 101 -13.21 -4.57 -8.06
CA GLN A 101 -13.01 -4.28 -9.48
C GLN A 101 -12.42 -5.49 -10.26
N GLY A 102 -12.36 -6.68 -9.65
CA GLY A 102 -11.80 -7.90 -10.26
C GLY A 102 -10.27 -7.93 -10.32
N LYS A 103 -9.57 -7.10 -9.53
CA LYS A 103 -8.11 -6.97 -9.56
C LYS A 103 -7.44 -7.77 -8.46
N LYS A 104 -6.33 -8.44 -8.80
CA LYS A 104 -5.51 -9.18 -7.84
C LYS A 104 -4.67 -8.22 -7.00
N VAL A 105 -4.78 -8.33 -5.70
CA VAL A 105 -4.00 -7.50 -4.75
C VAL A 105 -3.11 -8.38 -3.90
N LEU A 106 -1.81 -8.06 -3.87
CA LEU A 106 -0.84 -8.65 -2.97
C LEU A 106 -0.59 -7.69 -1.80
N PHE A 107 -1.00 -8.09 -0.61
CA PHE A 107 -0.82 -7.32 0.62
C PHE A 107 0.28 -7.96 1.48
N ILE A 108 1.36 -7.24 1.70
CA ILE A 108 2.47 -7.65 2.55
C ILE A 108 2.36 -6.91 3.87
N SER A 109 2.20 -7.67 4.96
CA SER A 109 2.16 -7.11 6.31
C SER A 109 3.31 -7.67 7.15
N ARG A 110 4.04 -6.77 7.77
CA ARG A 110 5.06 -7.12 8.76
C ARG A 110 4.69 -6.70 10.19
N GLU A 111 3.62 -5.91 10.31
CA GLU A 111 3.10 -5.46 11.60
C GLU A 111 2.02 -6.40 12.16
N MET A 112 1.28 -7.07 11.26
CA MET A 112 0.12 -7.88 11.63
C MET A 112 0.18 -9.26 10.97
N SER A 113 -0.35 -10.28 11.67
CA SER A 113 -0.51 -11.61 11.07
C SER A 113 -1.61 -11.65 10.00
N ASN A 114 -1.55 -12.66 9.13
CA ASN A 114 -2.56 -12.88 8.09
C ASN A 114 -3.98 -12.96 8.68
N GLU A 115 -4.13 -13.67 9.82
CA GLU A 115 -5.41 -13.84 10.49
C GLU A 115 -5.97 -12.50 11.03
N GLN A 116 -5.09 -11.65 11.57
CA GLN A 116 -5.49 -10.32 12.04
C GLN A 116 -5.98 -9.43 10.90
N ILE A 117 -5.34 -9.52 9.72
CA ILE A 117 -5.77 -8.79 8.52
C ILE A 117 -7.12 -9.30 8.03
N VAL A 118 -7.29 -10.62 7.95
CA VAL A 118 -8.58 -11.23 7.56
C VAL A 118 -9.69 -10.83 8.53
N MET A 119 -9.46 -10.88 9.84
CA MET A 119 -10.43 -10.43 10.84
C MET A 119 -10.81 -8.95 10.67
N ARG A 120 -9.85 -8.08 10.32
CA ARG A 120 -10.13 -6.67 10.02
C ARG A 120 -10.98 -6.51 8.76
N ASN A 121 -10.74 -7.31 7.73
CA ASN A 121 -11.54 -7.31 6.51
C ASN A 121 -12.97 -7.81 6.77
N ILE A 122 -13.14 -8.86 7.58
CA ILE A 122 -14.45 -9.32 8.03
C ILE A 122 -15.17 -8.21 8.80
N SER A 123 -14.51 -7.58 9.77
CA SER A 123 -15.06 -6.44 10.53
C SER A 123 -15.56 -5.33 9.60
N LYS A 124 -14.78 -5.00 8.59
CA LYS A 124 -15.10 -3.95 7.62
C LYS A 124 -16.32 -4.30 6.77
N LYS A 125 -16.41 -5.52 6.25
CA LYS A 125 -17.50 -5.96 5.38
C LYS A 125 -18.80 -6.22 6.15
N THR A 126 -18.71 -6.81 7.34
CA THR A 126 -19.90 -7.15 8.15
C THR A 126 -20.39 -6.00 9.02
N GLY A 127 -19.53 -5.00 9.30
CA GLY A 127 -19.81 -3.96 10.29
C GLY A 127 -19.68 -4.42 11.75
N ILE A 128 -19.34 -5.69 12.01
CA ILE A 128 -19.05 -6.22 13.34
C ILE A 128 -17.75 -5.60 13.84
N SER A 129 -17.71 -5.11 15.09
CA SER A 129 -16.50 -4.47 15.59
C SER A 129 -15.33 -5.45 15.66
N ALA A 130 -14.10 -4.98 15.33
CA ALA A 130 -12.90 -5.80 15.47
C ALA A 130 -12.70 -6.34 16.90
N LYS A 131 -13.19 -5.59 17.91
CA LYS A 131 -13.19 -6.01 19.31
C LYS A 131 -14.13 -7.20 19.54
N SER A 132 -15.35 -7.17 18.98
CA SER A 132 -16.31 -8.27 19.09
C SER A 132 -15.79 -9.55 18.43
N LEU A 133 -15.14 -9.44 17.26
CA LEU A 133 -14.50 -10.57 16.59
C LEU A 133 -13.36 -11.15 17.44
N LYS A 134 -12.46 -10.30 17.96
CA LYS A 134 -11.32 -10.72 18.77
C LYS A 134 -11.73 -11.44 20.06
N TYR A 135 -12.75 -10.94 20.74
CA TYR A 135 -13.21 -11.50 22.01
C TYR A 135 -14.37 -12.49 21.87
N LYS A 136 -14.74 -12.86 20.62
CA LYS A 136 -15.80 -13.83 20.31
C LYS A 136 -17.16 -13.44 20.88
N ASN A 137 -17.40 -12.13 21.05
CA ASN A 137 -18.68 -11.62 21.49
C ASN A 137 -19.60 -11.42 20.27
N LEU A 138 -20.14 -12.55 19.76
CA LEU A 138 -20.87 -12.66 18.51
C LEU A 138 -22.29 -13.19 18.76
N LYS A 139 -23.25 -12.63 18.04
CA LYS A 139 -24.62 -13.11 17.98
C LYS A 139 -24.77 -14.17 16.89
N GLU A 140 -25.83 -14.93 16.89
CA GLU A 140 -26.09 -15.96 15.87
C GLU A 140 -26.08 -15.38 14.44
N ILE A 141 -26.69 -14.21 14.25
CA ILE A 141 -26.72 -13.51 12.96
C ILE A 141 -25.31 -13.09 12.51
N ASP A 142 -24.41 -12.79 13.44
CA ASP A 142 -23.04 -12.39 13.11
C ASP A 142 -22.28 -13.54 12.46
N TRP A 143 -22.50 -14.78 12.92
CA TRP A 143 -21.89 -15.98 12.34
C TRP A 143 -22.26 -16.18 10.88
N LYS A 144 -23.55 -15.98 10.53
CA LYS A 144 -24.00 -16.05 9.14
C LYS A 144 -23.27 -15.01 8.28
N ASN A 145 -23.25 -13.76 8.70
CA ASN A 145 -22.57 -12.68 7.97
C ASN A 145 -21.07 -12.94 7.81
N ILE A 146 -20.41 -13.50 8.84
CA ILE A 146 -18.98 -13.87 8.78
C ILE A 146 -18.77 -14.97 7.75
N ILE A 147 -19.57 -16.02 7.75
CA ILE A 147 -19.46 -17.15 6.83
C ILE A 147 -19.65 -16.67 5.38
N ASP A 148 -20.66 -15.83 5.12
CA ASP A 148 -20.94 -15.28 3.80
C ASP A 148 -19.73 -14.49 3.25
N VAL A 149 -19.11 -13.65 4.10
CA VAL A 149 -17.89 -12.89 3.73
C VAL A 149 -16.68 -13.82 3.51
N MET A 150 -16.54 -14.87 4.32
CA MET A 150 -15.44 -15.84 4.12
C MET A 150 -15.60 -16.62 2.81
N HIS A 151 -16.82 -16.98 2.44
CA HIS A 151 -17.13 -17.58 1.15
C HIS A 151 -16.79 -16.65 -0.01
N GLU A 152 -17.12 -15.36 0.09
CA GLU A 152 -16.75 -14.35 -0.91
C GLU A 152 -15.22 -14.27 -1.09
N PHE A 153 -14.48 -14.19 0.02
CA PHE A 153 -13.00 -14.14 -0.05
C PHE A 153 -12.36 -15.39 -0.66
N SER A 154 -13.00 -16.56 -0.47
CA SER A 154 -12.48 -17.83 -0.97
C SER A 154 -12.78 -18.03 -2.46
N LYS A 155 -13.87 -17.43 -2.98
CA LYS A 155 -14.37 -17.69 -4.31
C LYS A 155 -13.50 -17.09 -5.41
N ASP A 156 -13.05 -15.86 -5.22
CA ASP A 156 -12.47 -15.08 -6.32
C ASP A 156 -10.94 -15.13 -6.35
N ASN A 157 -10.28 -15.60 -5.29
CA ASN A 157 -8.81 -15.65 -5.16
C ASN A 157 -8.09 -14.35 -5.59
N LEU A 158 -8.71 -13.19 -5.33
CA LEU A 158 -8.17 -11.89 -5.73
C LEU A 158 -7.29 -11.25 -4.66
N ILE A 159 -7.36 -11.71 -3.41
CA ILE A 159 -6.60 -11.13 -2.31
C ILE A 159 -5.57 -12.13 -1.80
N TYR A 160 -4.30 -11.76 -1.89
CA TYR A 160 -3.16 -12.52 -1.40
C TYR A 160 -2.50 -11.75 -0.25
N ILE A 161 -2.44 -12.35 0.93
CA ILE A 161 -1.84 -11.75 2.13
C ILE A 161 -0.60 -12.56 2.51
N ASN A 162 0.46 -11.87 2.92
CA ASN A 162 1.68 -12.53 3.38
C ASN A 162 2.36 -11.73 4.50
N ASP A 163 2.56 -12.37 5.65
CA ASP A 163 3.21 -11.81 6.84
C ASP A 163 4.67 -12.29 7.04
N ARG A 164 5.19 -13.13 6.15
CA ARG A 164 6.52 -13.74 6.24
C ARG A 164 7.57 -13.09 5.35
N ILE A 165 7.14 -12.36 4.32
CA ILE A 165 8.07 -11.66 3.43
C ILE A 165 8.74 -10.52 4.19
N SER A 166 10.07 -10.56 4.26
CA SER A 166 10.89 -9.58 4.98
C SER A 166 11.92 -8.87 4.11
N THR A 167 12.24 -9.40 2.92
CA THR A 167 13.23 -8.82 2.01
C THR A 167 12.64 -8.48 0.64
N ILE A 168 13.32 -7.57 -0.06
CA ILE A 168 12.94 -7.17 -1.43
C ILE A 168 12.99 -8.34 -2.40
N SER A 169 14.01 -9.21 -2.30
CA SER A 169 14.13 -10.40 -3.16
C SER A 169 12.97 -11.37 -2.97
N GLN A 170 12.53 -11.60 -1.72
CA GLN A 170 11.35 -12.40 -1.44
C GLN A 170 10.07 -11.76 -2.02
N LEU A 171 9.96 -10.43 -1.93
CA LEU A 171 8.84 -9.68 -2.50
C LEU A 171 8.81 -9.82 -4.03
N LYS A 172 9.93 -9.57 -4.73
CA LYS A 172 10.05 -9.75 -6.19
C LYS A 172 9.67 -11.17 -6.62
N ARG A 173 10.15 -12.20 -5.88
CA ARG A 173 9.77 -13.60 -6.13
C ARG A 173 8.27 -13.81 -5.99
N ARG A 174 7.64 -13.25 -4.95
CA ARG A 174 6.20 -13.42 -4.72
C ARG A 174 5.37 -12.71 -5.78
N ILE A 175 5.78 -11.53 -6.23
CA ILE A 175 5.14 -10.80 -7.34
C ILE A 175 5.13 -11.65 -8.61
N ARG A 176 6.26 -12.28 -8.98
CA ARG A 176 6.33 -13.18 -10.16
C ARG A 176 5.36 -14.37 -10.05
N GLN A 177 5.17 -14.93 -8.85
CA GLN A 177 4.25 -16.06 -8.61
C GLN A 177 2.78 -15.66 -8.68
N VAL A 178 2.42 -14.54 -8.02
CA VAL A 178 1.02 -14.10 -7.89
C VAL A 178 0.56 -13.32 -9.12
N LYS A 179 1.46 -12.59 -9.77
CA LYS A 179 1.17 -11.62 -10.86
C LYS A 179 0.03 -10.69 -10.46
N PRO A 180 0.21 -9.87 -9.40
CA PRO A 180 -0.83 -8.99 -8.89
C PRO A 180 -0.99 -7.75 -9.78
N ASP A 181 -2.18 -7.15 -9.76
CA ASP A 181 -2.47 -5.84 -10.36
C ASP A 181 -2.12 -4.67 -9.41
N LEU A 182 -1.96 -4.95 -8.11
CA LEU A 182 -1.57 -3.99 -7.08
C LEU A 182 -0.77 -4.68 -5.98
N VAL A 183 0.30 -4.04 -5.52
CA VAL A 183 1.05 -4.46 -4.33
C VAL A 183 0.88 -3.41 -3.23
N ILE A 184 0.61 -3.86 -2.01
CA ILE A 184 0.54 -3.01 -0.81
C ILE A 184 1.54 -3.54 0.22
N VAL A 185 2.39 -2.67 0.76
CA VAL A 185 3.41 -2.99 1.78
C VAL A 185 3.12 -2.25 3.08
N ASP A 186 2.76 -2.98 4.13
CA ASP A 186 2.46 -2.46 5.46
C ASP A 186 3.46 -2.99 6.51
N TYR A 187 4.42 -2.23 6.95
CA TYR A 187 4.88 -0.94 6.45
C TYR A 187 6.37 -1.02 6.08
N LEU A 188 6.82 -0.10 5.25
CA LEU A 188 8.15 -0.09 4.63
C LEU A 188 9.29 -0.35 5.63
N GLN A 189 9.27 0.33 6.78
CA GLN A 189 10.33 0.26 7.78
C GLN A 189 10.47 -1.11 8.46
N LEU A 190 9.59 -2.08 8.23
CA LEU A 190 9.72 -3.45 8.73
C LEU A 190 10.34 -4.42 7.70
N LEU A 191 10.55 -3.97 6.46
CA LEU A 191 11.37 -4.70 5.51
C LEU A 191 12.86 -4.50 5.83
N THR A 192 13.68 -5.42 5.36
CA THR A 192 15.13 -5.38 5.48
C THR A 192 15.78 -5.43 4.10
N VAL A 193 16.90 -4.72 3.95
CA VAL A 193 17.79 -4.88 2.81
C VAL A 193 18.77 -6.02 3.10
N GLU A 194 19.22 -6.72 2.05
CA GLU A 194 20.18 -7.82 2.18
C GLU A 194 21.59 -7.31 2.56
N GLN A 195 21.86 -6.03 2.30
CA GLN A 195 23.09 -5.37 2.67
C GLN A 195 23.02 -4.83 4.10
N ASN A 196 24.06 -5.08 4.90
CA ASN A 196 24.15 -4.54 6.26
C ASN A 196 24.48 -3.05 6.22
N LEU A 197 23.46 -2.20 6.18
CA LEU A 197 23.61 -0.74 6.21
C LEU A 197 23.61 -0.29 7.66
N GLN A 198 24.71 0.36 8.09
CA GLN A 198 24.89 0.84 9.49
C GLN A 198 23.96 2.01 9.87
N ASN A 199 23.24 2.60 8.90
CA ASN A 199 22.37 3.76 9.11
C ASN A 199 20.94 3.44 8.70
N ARG A 200 20.01 3.57 9.66
CA ARG A 200 18.58 3.32 9.46
C ARG A 200 17.96 4.20 8.37
N GLU A 201 18.33 5.46 8.31
CA GLU A 201 17.84 6.38 7.28
C GLU A 201 18.24 5.91 5.87
N ARG A 202 19.49 5.44 5.70
CA ARG A 202 19.97 4.87 4.42
C ARG A 202 19.25 3.57 4.06
N GLU A 203 18.99 2.71 5.04
CA GLU A 203 18.25 1.47 4.83
C GLU A 203 16.83 1.77 4.31
N VAL A 204 16.12 2.68 4.97
CA VAL A 204 14.76 3.08 4.57
C VAL A 204 14.77 3.76 3.20
N ALA A 205 15.77 4.58 2.88
CA ALA A 205 15.94 5.19 1.56
C ALA A 205 16.16 4.13 0.47
N THR A 206 16.99 3.12 0.75
CA THR A 206 17.22 2.01 -0.18
C THR A 206 15.95 1.21 -0.41
N LEU A 207 15.21 0.86 0.65
CA LEU A 207 13.93 0.16 0.54
C LEU A 207 12.90 0.92 -0.29
N SER A 208 12.79 2.25 -0.08
CA SER A 208 11.88 3.10 -0.85
C SER A 208 12.22 3.09 -2.34
N ARG A 209 13.52 3.23 -2.66
CA ARG A 209 14.02 3.16 -4.05
C ARG A 209 13.76 1.80 -4.68
N GLU A 210 14.00 0.71 -3.95
CA GLU A 210 13.71 -0.65 -4.45
C GLU A 210 12.22 -0.87 -4.71
N LEU A 211 11.33 -0.33 -3.87
CA LEU A 211 9.88 -0.38 -4.15
C LEU A 211 9.52 0.45 -5.39
N LYS A 212 10.18 1.60 -5.61
CA LYS A 212 10.01 2.35 -6.85
C LYS A 212 10.49 1.55 -8.06
N ASN A 213 11.64 0.88 -7.99
CA ASN A 213 12.13 0.02 -9.06
C ASN A 213 11.14 -1.12 -9.36
N ILE A 214 10.54 -1.74 -8.33
CA ILE A 214 9.50 -2.76 -8.51
C ILE A 214 8.33 -2.24 -9.34
N THR A 215 7.91 -0.97 -9.18
CA THR A 215 6.82 -0.42 -10.01
C THR A 215 7.17 -0.40 -11.49
N LEU A 216 8.44 -0.12 -11.81
CA LEU A 216 8.95 -0.05 -13.18
C LEU A 216 9.22 -1.46 -13.74
N ASP A 217 9.96 -2.31 -13.00
CA ASP A 217 10.36 -3.66 -13.42
C ASP A 217 9.14 -4.57 -13.70
N PHE A 218 8.06 -4.41 -12.95
CA PHE A 218 6.85 -5.25 -13.07
C PHE A 218 5.65 -4.54 -13.70
N HIS A 219 5.78 -3.26 -14.08
CA HIS A 219 4.68 -2.44 -14.61
C HIS A 219 3.40 -2.51 -13.78
N ILE A 220 3.52 -2.39 -12.47
CA ILE A 220 2.42 -2.44 -11.51
C ILE A 220 2.43 -1.23 -10.58
N PRO A 221 1.25 -0.75 -10.09
CA PRO A 221 1.21 0.20 -9.00
C PRO A 221 1.63 -0.46 -7.67
N VAL A 222 2.34 0.31 -6.86
CA VAL A 222 2.71 -0.09 -5.50
C VAL A 222 2.24 0.97 -4.51
N ILE A 223 1.59 0.54 -3.43
CA ILE A 223 1.33 1.37 -2.26
C ILE A 223 2.29 0.95 -1.15
N GLN A 224 3.10 1.87 -0.67
CA GLN A 224 3.89 1.69 0.55
C GLN A 224 3.28 2.48 1.71
N LEU A 225 3.19 1.84 2.86
CA LEU A 225 2.78 2.52 4.07
C LEU A 225 4.01 2.97 4.85
N SER A 226 3.95 4.16 5.44
CA SER A 226 5.04 4.74 6.20
C SER A 226 4.54 5.38 7.49
N GLN A 227 5.40 5.45 8.51
CA GLN A 227 5.09 6.12 9.76
C GLN A 227 5.61 7.56 9.72
N LEU A 228 4.79 8.51 10.21
CA LEU A 228 5.19 9.90 10.37
C LEU A 228 5.97 10.11 11.67
N ASN A 229 6.80 11.17 11.67
CA ASN A 229 7.49 11.62 12.86
C ASN A 229 6.48 12.21 13.87
N ASP A 230 6.66 11.91 15.16
CA ASP A 230 5.80 12.40 16.23
C ASP A 230 6.17 13.82 16.72
N GLU A 231 7.34 14.35 16.34
CA GLU A 231 7.79 15.69 16.74
C GLU A 231 6.86 16.83 16.30
N MET A 232 6.12 16.61 15.19
CA MET A 232 5.19 17.60 14.63
C MET A 232 3.72 17.19 14.83
N LYS A 233 3.39 16.50 15.92
CA LYS A 233 2.05 15.90 16.13
C LYS A 233 0.90 16.92 16.12
N ASP A 234 1.16 18.16 16.51
CA ASP A 234 0.16 19.21 16.63
C ASP A 234 -0.03 20.03 15.33
N LEU A 235 0.72 19.70 14.28
CA LEU A 235 0.66 20.38 13.00
C LEU A 235 0.12 19.45 11.91
N ARG A 236 -0.69 20.03 11.02
CA ARG A 236 -1.12 19.33 9.79
C ARG A 236 0.11 19.00 8.94
N PRO A 237 0.35 17.72 8.63
CA PRO A 237 1.54 17.31 7.87
C PRO A 237 1.48 17.84 6.44
N TRP A 238 2.60 18.41 5.97
CA TRP A 238 2.72 18.92 4.61
C TRP A 238 4.17 18.81 4.11
N GLY A 239 4.35 18.54 2.81
CA GLY A 239 5.68 18.36 2.24
C GLY A 239 6.45 17.16 2.82
N GLU A 240 7.78 17.19 2.77
CA GLU A 240 8.65 16.06 3.14
C GLU A 240 8.97 15.94 4.64
N ARG A 241 8.89 17.06 5.38
CA ARG A 241 9.32 17.14 6.79
C ARG A 241 8.68 16.10 7.74
N PRO A 242 7.38 15.75 7.55
CA PRO A 242 6.73 14.79 8.46
C PRO A 242 7.20 13.34 8.30
N MET A 243 7.94 13.00 7.24
CA MET A 243 8.38 11.64 6.99
C MET A 243 9.44 11.18 8.00
N ARG A 244 9.14 10.09 8.70
CA ARG A 244 10.07 9.46 9.63
C ARG A 244 11.14 8.68 8.87
N ASP A 245 12.35 8.74 9.38
CA ASP A 245 13.52 7.96 8.97
C ASP A 245 14.08 8.27 7.58
N SER A 246 13.33 8.88 6.65
CA SER A 246 13.91 9.26 5.36
C SER A 246 13.04 10.19 4.53
N LYS A 247 13.61 11.30 4.08
CA LYS A 247 13.03 12.17 3.06
C LYS A 247 12.96 11.48 1.68
N ALA A 248 13.77 10.47 1.46
CA ALA A 248 13.79 9.71 0.21
C ALA A 248 12.40 9.10 -0.09
N ILE A 249 11.65 8.67 0.93
CA ILE A 249 10.27 8.18 0.76
C ILE A 249 9.40 9.19 0.01
N PHE A 250 9.50 10.48 0.38
CA PHE A 250 8.74 11.53 -0.30
C PHE A 250 9.22 11.77 -1.73
N HIS A 251 10.53 11.74 -1.96
CA HIS A 251 11.10 11.99 -3.28
C HIS A 251 10.86 10.86 -4.27
N ASP A 252 11.02 9.61 -3.85
CA ASP A 252 10.83 8.41 -4.69
C ASP A 252 9.37 8.19 -5.09
N SER A 253 8.41 8.66 -4.26
CA SER A 253 6.99 8.50 -4.52
C SER A 253 6.47 9.42 -5.62
N ASN A 254 5.60 8.90 -6.48
CA ASN A 254 4.80 9.71 -7.41
C ASN A 254 3.71 10.48 -6.64
N ASN A 255 3.03 9.78 -5.73
CA ASN A 255 1.96 10.34 -4.92
C ASN A 255 2.24 10.14 -3.43
N VAL A 256 1.94 11.15 -2.60
CA VAL A 256 2.07 11.07 -1.14
C VAL A 256 0.78 11.52 -0.49
N VAL A 257 0.21 10.64 0.32
CA VAL A 257 -1.04 10.84 1.05
C VAL A 257 -0.75 10.78 2.54
N TYR A 258 -1.12 11.82 3.27
CA TYR A 258 -1.08 11.83 4.73
C TYR A 258 -2.46 11.61 5.32
N ILE A 259 -2.51 10.90 6.45
CA ILE A 259 -3.69 10.82 7.30
C ILE A 259 -3.34 11.54 8.60
N HIS A 260 -4.13 12.53 8.95
CA HIS A 260 -3.91 13.36 10.13
C HIS A 260 -5.19 13.45 10.97
N GLU A 261 -5.09 13.28 12.27
CA GLU A 261 -6.17 13.58 13.20
C GLU A 261 -6.03 15.05 13.62
N PRO A 262 -6.97 15.95 13.21
CA PRO A 262 -6.90 17.36 13.54
C PRO A 262 -6.91 17.60 15.04
N VAL A 263 -6.10 18.56 15.50
CA VAL A 263 -6.00 18.98 16.90
C VAL A 263 -6.09 20.49 17.00
N LEU A 264 -6.40 21.02 18.17
CA LEU A 264 -6.46 22.48 18.44
C LEU A 264 -7.32 23.23 17.40
N SER A 265 -6.74 24.26 16.76
CA SER A 265 -7.39 25.09 15.75
C SER A 265 -7.88 24.31 14.54
N ASP A 266 -7.11 23.33 14.07
CA ASP A 266 -7.47 22.48 12.93
C ASP A 266 -8.71 21.63 13.23
N PHE A 267 -8.87 21.18 14.49
CA PHE A 267 -10.07 20.47 14.93
C PHE A 267 -11.30 21.38 14.93
N GLU A 268 -11.15 22.61 15.41
CA GLU A 268 -12.26 23.58 15.40
C GLU A 268 -12.68 23.96 13.98
N GLU A 269 -11.71 24.20 13.10
CA GLU A 269 -11.95 24.41 11.68
C GLU A 269 -12.72 23.23 11.06
N ALA A 270 -12.28 21.99 11.33
CA ALA A 270 -12.93 20.79 10.82
C ALA A 270 -14.39 20.67 11.30
N VAL A 271 -14.66 20.91 12.59
CA VAL A 271 -16.01 20.86 13.16
C VAL A 271 -16.93 21.89 12.50
N ILE A 272 -16.44 23.12 12.26
CA ILE A 272 -17.20 24.16 11.59
C ILE A 272 -17.50 23.76 10.14
N LYS A 273 -16.51 23.31 9.40
CA LYS A 273 -16.65 22.91 7.99
C LYS A 273 -17.64 21.79 7.79
N ILE A 274 -17.61 20.75 8.64
CA ILE A 274 -18.55 19.62 8.54
C ILE A 274 -19.96 19.96 9.04
N LYS A 275 -20.22 21.19 9.49
CA LYS A 275 -21.51 21.69 9.99
C LYS A 275 -22.12 20.79 11.07
N ARG A 276 -21.30 20.28 11.99
CA ARG A 276 -21.71 19.44 13.12
C ARG A 276 -21.54 20.18 14.44
N ASP A 277 -22.37 19.84 15.40
CA ASP A 277 -22.20 20.31 16.75
C ASP A 277 -20.95 19.69 17.41
N LYS A 278 -20.10 20.55 18.03
CA LYS A 278 -18.83 20.14 18.65
C LYS A 278 -19.03 19.06 19.72
N LYS A 279 -20.12 19.13 20.52
CA LYS A 279 -20.41 18.18 21.57
C LYS A 279 -20.71 16.80 21.03
N SER A 280 -21.49 16.72 19.95
CA SER A 280 -21.77 15.47 19.22
C SER A 280 -20.51 14.86 18.61
N VAL A 281 -19.60 15.67 18.05
CA VAL A 281 -18.31 15.20 17.50
C VAL A 281 -17.41 14.66 18.61
N LEU A 282 -17.34 15.31 19.75
CA LEU A 282 -16.56 14.83 20.90
C LEU A 282 -17.10 13.52 21.46
N LYS A 283 -18.44 13.39 21.57
CA LYS A 283 -19.06 12.13 21.96
C LYS A 283 -18.76 10.98 20.98
N ALA A 284 -18.88 11.22 19.69
CA ALA A 284 -18.50 10.23 18.67
C ALA A 284 -17.01 9.81 18.77
N ARG A 285 -16.13 10.75 19.13
CA ARG A 285 -14.70 10.47 19.34
C ARG A 285 -14.46 9.49 20.51
N GLU A 286 -15.22 9.60 21.58
CA GLU A 286 -15.21 8.63 22.71
C GLU A 286 -15.63 7.22 22.27
N GLU A 287 -16.51 7.13 21.28
CA GLU A 287 -16.96 5.88 20.64
C GLU A 287 -15.97 5.38 19.57
N GLY A 288 -14.82 6.05 19.38
CA GLY A 288 -13.79 5.69 18.40
C GLY A 288 -14.08 6.16 16.97
N ILE A 289 -15.03 7.07 16.79
CA ILE A 289 -15.34 7.72 15.52
C ILE A 289 -14.69 9.10 15.50
N LYS A 290 -13.76 9.32 14.56
CA LYS A 290 -12.93 10.51 14.53
C LYS A 290 -13.09 11.28 13.22
N ILE A 291 -12.89 12.60 13.28
CA ILE A 291 -12.60 13.38 12.07
C ILE A 291 -11.11 13.20 11.78
N VAL A 292 -10.79 12.95 10.53
CA VAL A 292 -9.40 12.87 10.05
C VAL A 292 -9.28 13.65 8.74
N ASP A 293 -8.11 14.24 8.54
CA ASP A 293 -7.74 14.84 7.27
C ASP A 293 -7.06 13.79 6.39
N LEU A 294 -7.58 13.58 5.20
CA LEU A 294 -6.81 12.96 4.13
C LEU A 294 -6.18 14.09 3.31
N ILE A 295 -4.87 14.04 3.13
CA ILE A 295 -4.06 15.11 2.54
C ILE A 295 -3.25 14.51 1.40
N VAL A 296 -3.53 14.89 0.17
CA VAL A 296 -2.65 14.62 -0.98
C VAL A 296 -1.56 15.70 -0.95
N ALA A 297 -0.42 15.35 -0.35
CA ALA A 297 0.70 16.28 -0.13
C ALA A 297 1.67 16.32 -1.31
N LYS A 298 1.63 15.31 -2.18
CA LYS A 298 2.33 15.25 -3.45
C LYS A 298 1.49 14.46 -4.44
N CYS A 299 1.33 15.01 -5.63
CA CYS A 299 0.82 14.34 -6.83
C CYS A 299 1.66 14.80 -8.00
N ARG A 300 2.33 13.88 -8.71
CA ARG A 300 3.28 14.25 -9.77
C ARG A 300 2.57 14.91 -10.94
N ASP A 301 1.38 14.42 -11.27
CA ASP A 301 0.61 14.84 -12.43
C ASP A 301 -0.68 15.59 -12.06
N GLY A 302 -0.81 16.03 -10.79
CA GLY A 302 -2.02 16.65 -10.28
C GLY A 302 -1.77 17.69 -9.19
N GLU A 303 -2.86 18.09 -8.55
CA GLU A 303 -2.87 19.11 -7.50
C GLU A 303 -2.63 18.50 -6.11
N THR A 304 -2.20 19.32 -5.17
CA THR A 304 -2.20 18.99 -3.75
C THR A 304 -3.50 19.48 -3.10
N LYS A 305 -4.14 18.64 -2.30
CA LYS A 305 -5.45 18.93 -1.71
C LYS A 305 -5.69 18.14 -0.43
N PHE A 306 -6.51 18.63 0.46
CA PHE A 306 -7.00 17.85 1.58
C PHE A 306 -8.51 17.95 1.74
N ARG A 307 -9.09 16.93 2.43
CA ARG A 307 -10.50 16.91 2.84
C ARG A 307 -10.66 16.21 4.17
N HIS A 308 -11.70 16.60 4.90
CA HIS A 308 -12.09 15.94 6.13
C HIS A 308 -12.88 14.67 5.82
N TYR A 309 -12.56 13.62 6.57
CA TYR A 309 -13.22 12.32 6.53
C TYR A 309 -13.68 11.92 7.92
N CYS A 310 -14.73 11.13 7.98
CA CYS A 310 -15.11 10.40 9.18
C CYS A 310 -14.37 9.05 9.17
N TYR A 311 -13.51 8.83 10.16
CA TYR A 311 -12.89 7.52 10.39
C TYR A 311 -13.63 6.80 11.51
N ASN A 312 -14.32 5.73 11.18
CA ASN A 312 -14.95 4.83 12.13
C ASN A 312 -13.94 3.74 12.52
N GLY A 313 -13.24 3.94 13.64
CA GLY A 313 -12.21 3.02 14.14
C GLY A 313 -12.74 1.63 14.45
N PRO A 314 -13.87 1.45 15.16
CA PRO A 314 -14.49 0.14 15.38
C PRO A 314 -14.79 -0.67 14.13
N ARG A 315 -15.13 0.00 13.01
CA ARG A 315 -15.45 -0.62 11.71
C ARG A 315 -14.34 -0.48 10.69
N LEU A 316 -13.24 0.15 11.03
CA LEU A 316 -12.06 0.37 10.17
C LEU A 316 -12.42 1.03 8.83
N HIS A 317 -13.33 2.01 8.83
CA HIS A 317 -13.89 2.60 7.62
C HIS A 317 -13.69 4.12 7.55
N PHE A 318 -13.20 4.57 6.39
CA PHE A 318 -13.13 5.99 6.04
C PHE A 318 -14.33 6.36 5.17
N GLN A 319 -15.11 7.31 5.64
CA GLN A 319 -16.27 7.81 4.93
C GLN A 319 -16.06 9.29 4.58
N HIS A 320 -16.32 9.65 3.33
CA HIS A 320 -16.31 11.04 2.90
C HIS A 320 -17.38 11.83 3.67
N ILE A 321 -17.05 13.05 4.05
CA ILE A 321 -18.00 14.01 4.65
C ILE A 321 -18.33 15.03 3.57
N ASP A 322 -19.58 15.07 3.13
CA ASP A 322 -20.09 16.09 2.24
C ASP A 322 -20.39 17.36 3.06
N TYR A 323 -19.84 18.52 2.64
CA TYR A 323 -20.06 19.83 3.24
C TYR A 323 -20.03 20.96 2.21
#